data_fd028a70f6cabac8cffcab4b1da83fca
#
_entry.id   fd028a70f6cabac8cffcab4b1da83fca
#
_cell.length_a   1.000
_cell.length_b   1.000
_cell.length_c   1.000
_cell.angle_alpha   90.00
_cell.angle_beta   90.00
_cell.angle_gamma   90.00
#
_symmetry.space_group_name_H-M   'P 1'
#
loop_
_entity.id
_entity.type
_entity.pdbx_description
1 polymer ?
#
loop_
_entity_poly.entity_id
_entity_poly.type
_entity_poly.pdbx_seq_one_letter_code
_entity_poly.pdbx_strand_id
1 'polypeptide(L)'
;QRQMCIETGSRKCTKVVHQKEREDVKEMFETMNNVISWIDGAVWGLPLIILILCTGIYLSVSMGFLQIRHLGKALKFMVKNEEGGKGEVSSFGALCTAMSATIGTGNIVGVATALAAGGPGALFWMVVAAFFGMATKYSEGVLAIKYRTIDKEGHVLGGPFYYIENGMGVKWKWLAKMFAFFGAGVGLLGIGTFTQVNGISSAVCNFFDPDKVNTIALFGRDYSIATIIAGLALTVCVGLVVIGGLKRIASVSQVVVPFMAIIYFVFAFIVIVTHITCLLYTSDAADDLTRV
;
A
#
# COMPACT_ATOMS: atom_id res chain seq x y z
N GLN A 1 31.74 35.87 -11.39
CA GLN A 1 32.53 35.26 -10.30
C GLN A 1 33.24 33.99 -10.76
N ARG A 2 32.60 33.10 -11.53
CA ARG A 2 33.20 31.85 -12.04
C ARG A 2 34.39 32.10 -12.96
N GLN A 3 34.29 33.07 -13.86
CA GLN A 3 35.41 33.51 -14.74
C GLN A 3 36.55 34.10 -13.96
N MET A 4 36.30 34.97 -12.97
CA MET A 4 37.30 35.58 -12.14
C MET A 4 38.05 34.60 -11.22
N CYS A 5 37.38 33.48 -10.82
CA CYS A 5 38.01 32.41 -10.06
C CYS A 5 38.96 31.54 -10.89
N ILE A 6 38.68 31.38 -12.18
CA ILE A 6 39.52 30.62 -13.11
C ILE A 6 40.82 31.41 -13.40
N GLU A 7 40.74 32.73 -13.53
CA GLU A 7 41.87 33.58 -13.81
C GLU A 7 42.84 33.76 -12.61
N THR A 8 42.33 33.72 -11.37
CA THR A 8 43.14 33.93 -10.16
C THR A 8 43.72 32.68 -9.51
N GLY A 9 43.33 31.47 -9.97
CA GLY A 9 43.91 30.18 -9.52
C GLY A 9 43.86 29.92 -8.00
N SER A 10 43.05 30.64 -7.26
CA SER A 10 42.96 30.55 -5.80
C SER A 10 42.10 29.38 -5.33
N ARG A 11 42.69 28.43 -4.60
CA ARG A 11 41.98 27.29 -3.95
C ARG A 11 40.81 27.73 -3.05
N LYS A 12 40.85 28.93 -2.49
CA LYS A 12 39.76 29.52 -1.69
C LYS A 12 38.54 29.85 -2.56
N CYS A 13 38.78 30.41 -3.76
CA CYS A 13 37.69 30.77 -4.66
C CYS A 13 36.94 29.54 -5.20
N THR A 14 37.67 28.48 -5.52
CA THR A 14 37.05 27.20 -5.97
C THR A 14 36.17 26.59 -4.87
N LYS A 15 36.59 26.65 -3.59
CA LYS A 15 35.77 26.17 -2.46
C LYS A 15 34.49 26.97 -2.29
N VAL A 16 34.55 28.31 -2.46
CA VAL A 16 33.37 29.18 -2.34
C VAL A 16 32.37 28.91 -3.47
N VAL A 17 32.84 28.71 -4.70
CA VAL A 17 31.98 28.37 -5.84
C VAL A 17 31.28 27.01 -5.63
N HIS A 18 32.03 26.00 -5.21
CA HIS A 18 31.43 24.68 -4.90
C HIS A 18 30.50 24.70 -3.66
N GLN A 19 30.73 25.60 -2.72
CA GLN A 19 29.82 25.76 -1.58
C GLN A 19 28.53 26.43 -2.02
N LYS A 20 28.60 27.47 -2.85
CA LYS A 20 27.44 28.15 -3.41
C LYS A 20 26.63 27.23 -4.34
N GLU A 21 27.27 26.46 -5.22
CA GLU A 21 26.59 25.46 -6.05
C GLU A 21 25.87 24.42 -5.19
N ARG A 22 26.44 24.03 -4.05
CA ARG A 22 25.76 23.10 -3.09
C ARG A 22 24.59 23.76 -2.36
N GLU A 23 24.68 25.04 -2.06
CA GLU A 23 23.60 25.81 -1.43
C GLU A 23 22.44 26.00 -2.43
N ASP A 24 22.73 26.39 -3.67
CA ASP A 24 21.75 26.55 -4.74
C ASP A 24 21.00 25.21 -5.03
N VAL A 25 21.75 24.10 -5.05
CA VAL A 25 21.17 22.76 -5.22
C VAL A 25 20.29 22.38 -4.03
N LYS A 26 20.71 22.70 -2.79
CA LYS A 26 19.88 22.45 -1.61
C LYS A 26 18.60 23.27 -1.63
N GLU A 27 18.67 24.55 -1.94
CA GLU A 27 17.52 25.43 -2.02
C GLU A 27 16.54 24.97 -3.10
N MET A 28 17.04 24.51 -4.25
CA MET A 28 16.22 23.90 -5.29
C MET A 28 15.53 22.62 -4.79
N PHE A 29 16.24 21.74 -4.07
CA PHE A 29 15.66 20.53 -3.48
C PHE A 29 14.63 20.86 -2.41
N GLU A 30 14.85 21.83 -1.55
CA GLU A 30 13.89 22.29 -0.55
C GLU A 30 12.64 22.85 -1.21
N THR A 31 12.79 23.67 -2.24
CA THR A 31 11.67 24.23 -3.00
C THR A 31 10.86 23.11 -3.68
N MET A 32 11.53 22.16 -4.33
CA MET A 32 10.87 20.98 -4.90
C MET A 32 10.13 20.18 -3.83
N ASN A 33 10.76 19.95 -2.69
CA ASN A 33 10.16 19.18 -1.59
C ASN A 33 8.92 19.88 -1.03
N ASN A 34 8.98 21.21 -0.89
CA ASN A 34 7.83 22.01 -0.44
C ASN A 34 6.66 21.95 -1.43
N VAL A 35 6.94 22.03 -2.73
CA VAL A 35 5.89 21.90 -3.78
C VAL A 35 5.30 20.49 -3.77
N ILE A 36 6.13 19.45 -3.69
CA ILE A 36 5.67 18.06 -3.63
C ILE A 36 4.83 17.84 -2.36
N SER A 37 5.28 18.33 -1.20
CA SER A 37 4.55 18.21 0.06
C SER A 37 3.21 18.95 0.03
N TRP A 38 3.16 20.10 -0.63
CA TRP A 38 1.92 20.85 -0.83
C TRP A 38 0.93 20.08 -1.72
N ILE A 39 1.41 19.51 -2.84
CA ILE A 39 0.60 18.67 -3.73
C ILE A 39 0.11 17.43 -2.99
N ASP A 40 1.00 16.78 -2.24
CA ASP A 40 0.68 15.60 -1.43
C ASP A 40 -0.42 15.92 -0.42
N GLY A 41 -0.27 16.99 0.36
CA GLY A 41 -1.29 17.44 1.32
C GLY A 41 -2.61 17.85 0.67
N ALA A 42 -2.59 18.41 -0.53
CA ALA A 42 -3.80 18.76 -1.26
C ALA A 42 -4.51 17.51 -1.83
N VAL A 43 -3.76 16.54 -2.34
CA VAL A 43 -4.31 15.31 -2.94
C VAL A 43 -4.77 14.33 -1.87
N TRP A 44 -3.95 14.04 -0.85
CA TRP A 44 -4.25 13.10 0.23
C TRP A 44 -5.03 13.72 1.41
N GLY A 45 -5.32 15.02 1.34
CA GLY A 45 -6.03 15.73 2.38
C GLY A 45 -7.54 15.53 2.37
N LEU A 46 -8.23 16.47 3.00
CA LEU A 46 -9.70 16.51 3.13
C LEU A 46 -10.47 16.23 1.83
N PRO A 47 -10.09 16.77 0.64
CA PRO A 47 -10.85 16.54 -0.58
C PRO A 47 -10.94 15.06 -0.97
N LEU A 48 -9.83 14.32 -0.88
CA LEU A 48 -9.81 12.89 -1.20
C LEU A 48 -10.59 12.07 -0.17
N ILE A 49 -10.46 12.38 1.12
CA ILE A 49 -11.19 11.70 2.20
C ILE A 49 -12.69 11.86 1.99
N ILE A 50 -13.16 13.09 1.72
CA ILE A 50 -14.57 13.36 1.44
C ILE A 50 -15.03 12.59 0.20
N LEU A 51 -14.25 12.61 -0.88
CA LEU A 51 -14.58 11.89 -2.11
C LEU A 51 -14.73 10.39 -1.88
N ILE A 52 -13.80 9.76 -1.15
CA ILE A 52 -13.81 8.33 -0.86
C ILE A 52 -15.02 7.97 0.01
N LEU A 53 -15.28 8.73 1.07
CA LEU A 53 -16.41 8.48 1.96
C LEU A 53 -17.74 8.70 1.26
N CYS A 54 -17.91 9.82 0.54
CA CYS A 54 -19.14 10.10 -0.21
C CYS A 54 -19.41 9.04 -1.28
N THR A 55 -18.38 8.61 -2.00
CA THR A 55 -18.50 7.52 -2.99
C THR A 55 -18.88 6.21 -2.32
N GLY A 56 -18.25 5.87 -1.21
CA GLY A 56 -18.54 4.65 -0.44
C GLY A 56 -19.97 4.64 0.11
N ILE A 57 -20.42 5.76 0.67
CA ILE A 57 -21.80 5.94 1.18
C ILE A 57 -22.79 5.83 0.03
N TYR A 58 -22.57 6.57 -1.07
CA TYR A 58 -23.43 6.53 -2.25
C TYR A 58 -23.59 5.11 -2.80
N LEU A 59 -22.48 4.38 -2.96
CA LEU A 59 -22.51 3.00 -3.44
C LEU A 59 -23.19 2.05 -2.44
N SER A 60 -22.97 2.22 -1.13
CA SER A 60 -23.62 1.42 -0.11
C SER A 60 -25.14 1.60 -0.13
N VAL A 61 -25.61 2.83 -0.24
CA VAL A 61 -27.05 3.14 -0.34
C VAL A 61 -27.64 2.63 -1.66
N SER A 62 -26.96 2.92 -2.79
CA SER A 62 -27.40 2.51 -4.13
C SER A 62 -27.51 0.99 -4.28
N MET A 63 -26.63 0.22 -3.61
CA MET A 63 -26.66 -1.25 -3.62
C MET A 63 -27.48 -1.84 -2.46
N GLY A 64 -28.20 -1.02 -1.68
CA GLY A 64 -29.06 -1.46 -0.57
C GLY A 64 -28.27 -2.16 0.55
N PHE A 65 -27.12 -1.61 0.96
CA PHE A 65 -26.23 -2.15 2.00
C PHE A 65 -25.88 -3.63 1.78
N LEU A 66 -25.41 -3.92 0.58
CA LEU A 66 -25.03 -5.27 0.14
C LEU A 66 -24.03 -5.94 1.10
N GLN A 67 -23.11 -5.17 1.68
CA GLN A 67 -22.12 -5.64 2.65
C GLN A 67 -22.73 -6.24 3.91
N ILE A 68 -23.93 -5.83 4.31
CA ILE A 68 -24.67 -6.43 5.44
C ILE A 68 -25.57 -7.57 4.95
N ARG A 69 -26.37 -7.31 3.91
CA ARG A 69 -27.39 -8.25 3.43
C ARG A 69 -26.81 -9.55 2.88
N HIS A 70 -25.62 -9.50 2.30
CA HIS A 70 -25.00 -10.67 1.66
C HIS A 70 -23.71 -11.14 2.35
N LEU A 71 -23.43 -10.67 3.57
CA LEU A 71 -22.27 -11.09 4.35
C LEU A 71 -22.17 -12.62 4.49
N GLY A 72 -23.29 -13.29 4.83
CA GLY A 72 -23.30 -14.75 4.95
C GLY A 72 -23.01 -15.48 3.64
N LYS A 73 -23.46 -14.93 2.49
CA LYS A 73 -23.10 -15.48 1.18
C LYS A 73 -21.64 -15.27 0.86
N ALA A 74 -21.11 -14.07 1.15
CA ALA A 74 -19.70 -13.76 0.94
C ALA A 74 -18.80 -14.71 1.74
N LEU A 75 -19.07 -14.94 3.02
CA LEU A 75 -18.33 -15.88 3.85
C LEU A 75 -18.42 -17.33 3.30
N LYS A 76 -19.58 -17.74 2.79
CA LYS A 76 -19.74 -19.06 2.16
C LYS A 76 -18.84 -19.20 0.91
N PHE A 77 -18.78 -18.18 0.06
CA PHE A 77 -17.96 -18.19 -1.15
C PHE A 77 -16.46 -18.06 -0.88
N MET A 78 -16.06 -17.57 0.28
CA MET A 78 -14.66 -17.61 0.70
C MET A 78 -14.12 -19.04 0.85
N VAL A 79 -14.97 -19.97 1.30
CA VAL A 79 -14.57 -21.35 1.60
C VAL A 79 -14.92 -22.30 0.46
N LYS A 80 -16.04 -22.05 -0.24
CA LYS A 80 -16.53 -22.94 -1.30
C LYS A 80 -16.14 -22.40 -2.68
N ASN A 81 -15.27 -23.13 -3.39
CA ASN A 81 -14.98 -22.84 -4.79
C ASN A 81 -16.20 -23.09 -5.66
N GLU A 82 -16.53 -22.15 -6.55
CA GLU A 82 -17.51 -22.39 -7.61
C GLU A 82 -16.83 -23.14 -8.78
N GLU A 83 -17.40 -24.28 -9.12
CA GLU A 83 -17.01 -25.05 -10.30
C GLU A 83 -17.63 -24.40 -11.54
N GLY A 84 -16.80 -24.10 -12.55
CA GLY A 84 -17.25 -23.59 -13.85
C GLY A 84 -16.94 -22.12 -14.19
N GLY A 85 -16.16 -21.43 -13.38
CA GLY A 85 -15.69 -20.10 -13.70
C GLY A 85 -14.72 -20.09 -14.89
N LYS A 86 -14.95 -19.23 -15.91
CA LYS A 86 -14.04 -18.99 -17.02
C LYS A 86 -12.90 -18.04 -16.59
N GLY A 87 -12.09 -18.45 -15.62
CA GLY A 87 -10.96 -17.69 -15.11
C GLY A 87 -9.67 -18.53 -15.09
N GLU A 88 -8.51 -17.89 -15.11
CA GLU A 88 -7.21 -18.58 -15.05
C GLU A 88 -6.88 -19.08 -13.62
N VAL A 89 -7.57 -18.60 -12.61
CA VAL A 89 -7.30 -18.84 -11.19
C VAL A 89 -8.63 -19.18 -10.48
N SER A 90 -8.58 -20.06 -9.47
CA SER A 90 -9.74 -20.39 -8.63
C SER A 90 -10.25 -19.16 -7.86
N SER A 91 -11.55 -19.18 -7.44
CA SER A 91 -12.15 -18.09 -6.66
C SER A 91 -11.37 -17.83 -5.36
N PHE A 92 -10.95 -18.88 -4.67
CA PHE A 92 -10.11 -18.78 -3.47
C PHE A 92 -8.72 -18.21 -3.78
N GLY A 93 -8.11 -18.62 -4.91
CA GLY A 93 -6.84 -18.08 -5.36
C GLY A 93 -6.91 -16.60 -5.70
N ALA A 94 -7.98 -16.16 -6.36
CA ALA A 94 -8.21 -14.75 -6.65
C ALA A 94 -8.39 -13.93 -5.36
N LEU A 95 -9.14 -14.46 -4.39
CA LEU A 95 -9.30 -13.83 -3.08
C LEU A 95 -7.96 -13.69 -2.36
N CYS A 96 -7.18 -14.78 -2.25
CA CYS A 96 -5.88 -14.76 -1.58
C CYS A 96 -4.89 -13.81 -2.27
N THR A 97 -4.93 -13.74 -3.61
CA THR A 97 -4.10 -12.80 -4.37
C THR A 97 -4.51 -11.35 -4.10
N ALA A 98 -5.81 -11.06 -4.08
CA ALA A 98 -6.31 -9.73 -3.72
C ALA A 98 -5.96 -9.34 -2.29
N MET A 99 -6.07 -10.28 -1.34
CA MET A 99 -5.66 -10.07 0.06
C MET A 99 -4.15 -9.84 0.18
N SER A 100 -3.33 -10.58 -0.55
CA SER A 100 -1.86 -10.40 -0.52
C SER A 100 -1.43 -9.02 -1.04
N ALA A 101 -2.17 -8.46 -1.98
CA ALA A 101 -1.94 -7.11 -2.48
C ALA A 101 -2.44 -6.00 -1.53
N THR A 102 -3.42 -6.32 -0.68
CA THR A 102 -4.08 -5.33 0.20
C THR A 102 -3.50 -5.34 1.61
N ILE A 103 -3.18 -6.53 2.15
CA ILE A 103 -2.65 -6.68 3.50
C ILE A 103 -1.13 -6.57 3.46
N GLY A 104 -0.60 -5.55 4.11
CA GLY A 104 0.83 -5.29 4.17
C GLY A 104 1.25 -4.64 5.49
N THR A 105 2.47 -4.14 5.56
CA THR A 105 3.01 -3.44 6.73
C THR A 105 2.18 -2.22 7.12
N GLY A 106 1.49 -1.58 6.16
CA GLY A 106 0.56 -0.48 6.42
C GLY A 106 -0.60 -0.86 7.34
N ASN A 107 -1.08 -2.10 7.29
CA ASN A 107 -2.17 -2.58 8.13
C ASN A 107 -1.74 -2.88 9.58
N ILE A 108 -0.45 -2.94 9.85
CA ILE A 108 0.12 -3.18 11.18
C ILE A 108 0.77 -1.90 11.70
N VAL A 109 1.87 -1.48 11.05
CA VAL A 109 2.64 -0.31 11.45
C VAL A 109 1.86 0.98 11.17
N GLY A 110 1.18 1.08 10.04
CA GLY A 110 0.39 2.25 9.66
C GLY A 110 -0.81 2.47 10.60
N VAL A 111 -1.45 1.42 11.08
CA VAL A 111 -2.52 1.52 12.09
C VAL A 111 -1.95 2.00 13.42
N ALA A 112 -0.81 1.45 13.84
CA ALA A 112 -0.16 1.86 15.08
C ALA A 112 0.27 3.34 15.03
N THR A 113 0.83 3.81 13.91
CA THR A 113 1.21 5.22 13.73
C THR A 113 0.00 6.14 13.66
N ALA A 114 -1.09 5.72 13.01
CA ALA A 114 -2.34 6.47 12.97
C ALA A 114 -2.96 6.62 14.36
N LEU A 115 -2.92 5.54 15.16
CA LEU A 115 -3.40 5.56 16.54
C LEU A 115 -2.54 6.46 17.44
N ALA A 116 -1.22 6.42 17.25
CA ALA A 116 -0.29 7.28 17.99
C ALA A 116 -0.45 8.77 17.67
N ALA A 117 -0.79 9.10 16.40
CA ALA A 117 -0.96 10.48 15.95
C ALA A 117 -2.37 11.03 16.19
N GLY A 118 -3.41 10.20 16.01
CA GLY A 118 -4.81 10.62 16.01
C GLY A 118 -5.61 10.13 17.23
N GLY A 119 -4.96 9.42 18.16
CA GLY A 119 -5.63 8.86 19.34
C GLY A 119 -6.67 7.77 19.01
N PRO A 120 -7.48 7.37 20.01
CA PRO A 120 -8.48 6.31 19.86
C PRO A 120 -9.52 6.58 18.76
N GLY A 121 -9.86 7.84 18.51
CA GLY A 121 -10.78 8.26 17.46
C GLY A 121 -10.33 7.85 16.06
N ALA A 122 -9.02 7.73 15.81
CA ALA A 122 -8.51 7.26 14.54
C ALA A 122 -9.01 5.85 14.21
N LEU A 123 -9.03 4.95 15.20
CA LEU A 123 -9.53 3.58 15.02
C LEU A 123 -10.99 3.55 14.61
N PHE A 124 -11.83 4.35 15.26
CA PHE A 124 -13.25 4.46 14.91
C PHE A 124 -13.43 4.89 13.45
N TRP A 125 -12.76 5.95 13.01
CA TRP A 125 -12.86 6.43 11.64
C TRP A 125 -12.29 5.45 10.62
N MET A 126 -11.25 4.69 10.97
CA MET A 126 -10.71 3.63 10.11
C MET A 126 -11.74 2.51 9.90
N VAL A 127 -12.48 2.10 10.94
CA VAL A 127 -13.54 1.10 10.83
C VAL A 127 -14.69 1.61 9.97
N VAL A 128 -15.13 2.85 10.18
CA VAL A 128 -16.18 3.50 9.37
C VAL A 128 -15.76 3.59 7.90
N ALA A 129 -14.55 4.04 7.62
CA ALA A 129 -14.02 4.11 6.26
C ALA A 129 -13.93 2.73 5.61
N ALA A 130 -13.49 1.70 6.35
CA ALA A 130 -13.42 0.33 5.86
C ALA A 130 -14.80 -0.23 5.53
N PHE A 131 -15.82 0.06 6.35
CA PHE A 131 -17.19 -0.38 6.11
C PHE A 131 -17.74 0.15 4.77
N PHE A 132 -17.59 1.43 4.50
CA PHE A 132 -18.01 2.02 3.22
C PHE A 132 -17.09 1.64 2.06
N GLY A 133 -15.80 1.41 2.34
CA GLY A 133 -14.82 0.94 1.38
C GLY A 133 -15.14 -0.45 0.80
N MET A 134 -15.83 -1.32 1.57
CA MET A 134 -16.30 -2.63 1.06
C MET A 134 -17.22 -2.48 -0.16
N ALA A 135 -18.14 -1.53 -0.15
CA ALA A 135 -19.04 -1.28 -1.27
C ALA A 135 -18.30 -0.80 -2.51
N THR A 136 -17.32 0.09 -2.32
CA THR A 136 -16.46 0.59 -3.41
C THR A 136 -15.67 -0.57 -4.03
N LYS A 137 -15.05 -1.40 -3.20
CA LYS A 137 -14.25 -2.55 -3.67
C LYS A 137 -15.09 -3.60 -4.39
N TYR A 138 -16.30 -3.86 -3.89
CA TYR A 138 -17.25 -4.74 -4.55
C TYR A 138 -17.63 -4.22 -5.94
N SER A 139 -17.95 -2.93 -6.07
CA SER A 139 -18.28 -2.29 -7.35
C SER A 139 -17.13 -2.37 -8.34
N GLU A 140 -15.91 -2.11 -7.88
CA GLU A 140 -14.69 -2.24 -8.69
C GLU A 140 -14.53 -3.67 -9.23
N GLY A 141 -14.69 -4.68 -8.37
CA GLY A 141 -14.60 -6.07 -8.77
C GLY A 141 -15.66 -6.49 -9.79
N VAL A 142 -16.91 -6.06 -9.60
CA VAL A 142 -18.01 -6.33 -10.54
C VAL A 142 -17.74 -5.67 -11.90
N LEU A 143 -17.29 -4.42 -11.92
CA LEU A 143 -16.94 -3.71 -13.15
C LEU A 143 -15.76 -4.36 -13.86
N ALA A 144 -14.75 -4.78 -13.14
CA ALA A 144 -13.58 -5.47 -13.71
C ALA A 144 -13.98 -6.79 -14.39
N ILE A 145 -14.91 -7.55 -13.82
CA ILE A 145 -15.41 -8.79 -14.41
C ILE A 145 -16.34 -8.51 -15.59
N LYS A 146 -17.25 -7.53 -15.47
CA LYS A 146 -18.24 -7.20 -16.49
C LYS A 146 -17.62 -6.71 -17.79
N TYR A 147 -16.58 -5.90 -17.69
CA TYR A 147 -15.92 -5.26 -18.85
C TYR A 147 -14.57 -5.87 -19.21
N ARG A 148 -14.27 -7.07 -18.69
CA ARG A 148 -13.07 -7.81 -19.08
C ARG A 148 -13.10 -8.20 -20.55
N THR A 149 -11.93 -8.27 -21.15
CA THR A 149 -11.73 -8.78 -22.51
C THR A 149 -10.87 -10.04 -22.46
N ILE A 150 -11.02 -10.90 -23.44
CA ILE A 150 -10.18 -12.10 -23.58
C ILE A 150 -9.33 -11.91 -24.82
N ASP A 151 -8.03 -12.01 -24.66
CA ASP A 151 -7.07 -11.90 -25.75
C ASP A 151 -7.10 -13.14 -26.65
N LYS A 152 -6.46 -13.04 -27.81
CA LYS A 152 -6.36 -14.14 -28.80
C LYS A 152 -5.66 -15.38 -28.25
N GLU A 153 -4.82 -15.19 -27.25
CA GLU A 153 -4.09 -16.26 -26.54
C GLU A 153 -4.91 -16.87 -25.37
N GLY A 154 -6.14 -16.38 -25.14
CA GLY A 154 -7.01 -16.85 -24.06
C GLY A 154 -6.77 -16.21 -22.68
N HIS A 155 -5.87 -15.22 -22.62
CA HIS A 155 -5.64 -14.48 -21.37
C HIS A 155 -6.78 -13.51 -21.06
N VAL A 156 -7.15 -13.46 -19.78
CA VAL A 156 -8.20 -12.56 -19.29
C VAL A 156 -7.58 -11.20 -18.95
N LEU A 157 -8.00 -10.17 -19.66
CA LEU A 157 -7.56 -8.81 -19.48
C LEU A 157 -8.70 -7.99 -18.86
N GLY A 158 -8.47 -7.39 -17.71
CA GLY A 158 -9.45 -6.61 -16.96
C GLY A 158 -8.80 -5.50 -16.13
N GLY A 159 -9.61 -4.74 -15.42
CA GLY A 159 -9.15 -3.68 -14.54
C GLY A 159 -9.66 -2.29 -14.93
N PRO A 160 -9.21 -1.23 -14.20
CA PRO A 160 -9.75 0.12 -14.36
C PRO A 160 -9.69 0.67 -15.77
N PHE A 161 -8.59 0.48 -16.49
CA PHE A 161 -8.46 0.96 -17.85
C PHE A 161 -9.45 0.29 -18.81
N TYR A 162 -9.78 -1.00 -18.62
CA TYR A 162 -10.76 -1.69 -19.46
C TYR A 162 -12.19 -1.27 -19.17
N TYR A 163 -12.60 -1.14 -17.89
CA TYR A 163 -13.98 -0.72 -17.60
C TYR A 163 -14.19 0.77 -17.85
N ILE A 164 -13.15 1.62 -17.82
CA ILE A 164 -13.27 3.02 -18.25
C ILE A 164 -13.47 3.07 -19.76
N GLU A 165 -12.66 2.35 -20.54
CA GLU A 165 -12.76 2.37 -22.02
C GLU A 165 -14.05 1.71 -22.51
N ASN A 166 -14.38 0.51 -22.02
CA ASN A 166 -15.51 -0.28 -22.50
C ASN A 166 -16.84 0.11 -21.83
N GLY A 167 -16.81 0.64 -20.60
CA GLY A 167 -17.99 0.99 -19.84
C GLY A 167 -18.44 2.43 -20.00
N MET A 168 -17.51 3.39 -20.04
CA MET A 168 -17.82 4.81 -20.22
C MET A 168 -17.81 5.24 -21.69
N GLY A 169 -17.23 4.42 -22.58
CA GLY A 169 -17.20 4.65 -24.01
C GLY A 169 -15.97 5.41 -24.49
N VAL A 170 -15.85 5.49 -25.84
CA VAL A 170 -14.65 5.97 -26.54
C VAL A 170 -14.23 7.40 -26.16
N LYS A 171 -15.16 8.25 -25.76
CA LYS A 171 -14.87 9.62 -25.32
C LYS A 171 -13.96 9.67 -24.06
N TRP A 172 -14.00 8.63 -23.23
CA TRP A 172 -13.24 8.56 -21.98
C TRP A 172 -11.93 7.75 -22.11
N LYS A 173 -11.56 7.36 -23.30
CA LYS A 173 -10.33 6.61 -23.57
C LYS A 173 -9.05 7.33 -23.09
N TRP A 174 -9.05 8.66 -23.10
CA TRP A 174 -7.93 9.44 -22.56
C TRP A 174 -7.73 9.19 -21.07
N LEU A 175 -8.83 9.07 -20.30
CA LEU A 175 -8.77 8.78 -18.85
C LEU A 175 -8.23 7.37 -18.58
N ALA A 176 -8.63 6.37 -19.38
CA ALA A 176 -8.09 5.02 -19.31
C ALA A 176 -6.57 5.01 -19.56
N LYS A 177 -6.10 5.76 -20.57
CA LYS A 177 -4.66 5.90 -20.87
C LYS A 177 -3.90 6.60 -19.74
N MET A 178 -4.45 7.68 -19.17
CA MET A 178 -3.87 8.35 -18.01
C MET A 178 -3.73 7.39 -16.82
N PHE A 179 -4.79 6.65 -16.51
CA PHE A 179 -4.74 5.67 -15.44
C PHE A 179 -3.67 4.60 -15.69
N ALA A 180 -3.58 4.08 -16.92
CA ALA A 180 -2.55 3.10 -17.28
C ALA A 180 -1.13 3.67 -17.16
N PHE A 181 -0.92 4.92 -17.59
CA PHE A 181 0.38 5.61 -17.45
C PHE A 181 0.81 5.76 -15.99
N PHE A 182 -0.07 6.25 -15.12
CA PHE A 182 0.22 6.38 -13.70
C PHE A 182 0.39 5.01 -13.03
N GLY A 183 -0.43 4.03 -13.39
CA GLY A 183 -0.29 2.66 -12.90
C GLY A 183 1.04 2.02 -13.26
N ALA A 184 1.50 2.21 -14.50
CA ALA A 184 2.83 1.79 -14.92
C ALA A 184 3.94 2.53 -14.16
N GLY A 185 3.78 3.84 -13.93
CA GLY A 185 4.71 4.65 -13.14
C GLY A 185 4.83 4.15 -11.70
N VAL A 186 3.73 3.86 -11.04
CA VAL A 186 3.71 3.28 -9.68
C VAL A 186 4.43 1.92 -9.64
N GLY A 187 4.19 1.07 -10.65
CA GLY A 187 4.87 -0.22 -10.77
C GLY A 187 6.37 -0.09 -10.96
N LEU A 188 6.81 0.80 -11.86
CA LEU A 188 8.23 1.04 -12.15
C LEU A 188 8.97 1.66 -10.97
N LEU A 189 8.35 2.61 -10.26
CA LEU A 189 8.96 3.28 -9.11
C LEU A 189 8.91 2.40 -7.84
N GLY A 190 8.20 1.28 -7.84
CA GLY A 190 8.14 0.35 -6.72
C GLY A 190 7.58 0.93 -5.42
N ILE A 191 6.71 1.93 -5.50
CA ILE A 191 6.22 2.71 -4.35
C ILE A 191 5.66 1.81 -3.24
N GLY A 192 4.85 0.81 -3.58
CA GLY A 192 4.33 -0.16 -2.62
C GLY A 192 5.37 -1.14 -2.09
N THR A 193 6.36 -1.51 -2.90
CA THR A 193 7.36 -2.53 -2.59
C THR A 193 8.42 -2.03 -1.61
N PHE A 194 8.89 -0.78 -1.76
CA PHE A 194 9.94 -0.22 -0.89
C PHE A 194 9.51 -0.16 0.57
N THR A 195 8.29 0.26 0.86
CA THR A 195 7.76 0.31 2.23
C THR A 195 7.66 -1.06 2.86
N GLN A 196 7.24 -2.08 2.09
CA GLN A 196 7.13 -3.46 2.55
C GLN A 196 8.50 -4.05 2.85
N VAL A 197 9.47 -3.93 1.93
CA VAL A 197 10.83 -4.43 2.11
C VAL A 197 11.50 -3.75 3.30
N ASN A 198 11.35 -2.44 3.44
CA ASN A 198 11.90 -1.70 4.58
C ASN A 198 11.28 -2.18 5.91
N GLY A 199 9.97 -2.38 5.97
CA GLY A 199 9.29 -2.90 7.16
C GLY A 199 9.78 -4.30 7.56
N ILE A 200 9.90 -5.20 6.61
CA ILE A 200 10.41 -6.57 6.85
C ILE A 200 11.88 -6.53 7.28
N SER A 201 12.72 -5.80 6.57
CA SER A 201 14.15 -5.68 6.88
C SER A 201 14.38 -5.06 8.26
N SER A 202 13.58 -4.06 8.64
CA SER A 202 13.64 -3.44 9.97
C SER A 202 13.19 -4.41 11.05
N ALA A 203 12.15 -5.20 10.82
CA ALA A 203 11.69 -6.21 11.78
C ALA A 203 12.75 -7.28 12.00
N VAL A 204 13.39 -7.78 10.93
CA VAL A 204 14.49 -8.74 11.02
C VAL A 204 15.69 -8.14 11.75
N CYS A 205 16.08 -6.92 11.44
CA CYS A 205 17.17 -6.23 12.10
C CYS A 205 16.90 -6.07 13.60
N ASN A 206 15.71 -5.61 13.99
CA ASN A 206 15.34 -5.42 15.38
C ASN A 206 15.30 -6.73 16.18
N PHE A 207 15.07 -7.86 15.51
CA PHE A 207 15.04 -9.17 16.16
C PHE A 207 16.44 -9.78 16.32
N PHE A 208 17.28 -9.71 15.27
CA PHE A 208 18.59 -10.38 15.26
C PHE A 208 19.76 -9.48 15.65
N ASP A 209 19.66 -8.17 15.45
CA ASP A 209 20.72 -7.20 15.71
C ASP A 209 20.14 -5.85 16.14
N PRO A 210 19.45 -5.81 17.33
CA PRO A 210 18.76 -4.60 17.81
C PRO A 210 19.73 -3.44 18.03
N ASP A 211 20.95 -3.71 18.46
CA ASP A 211 21.98 -2.71 18.77
C ASP A 211 22.82 -2.32 17.53
N LYS A 212 22.56 -2.94 16.37
CA LYS A 212 23.30 -2.74 15.12
C LYS A 212 24.81 -2.85 15.26
N VAL A 213 25.25 -3.84 16.04
CA VAL A 213 26.68 -4.06 16.33
C VAL A 213 27.41 -4.59 15.09
N ASN A 214 26.74 -5.42 14.29
CA ASN A 214 27.33 -6.04 13.10
C ASN A 214 26.96 -5.22 11.85
N THR A 215 27.75 -4.20 11.52
CA THR A 215 27.50 -3.35 10.37
C THR A 215 28.57 -3.51 9.30
N ILE A 216 28.17 -3.37 8.04
CA ILE A 216 29.04 -3.28 6.86
C ILE A 216 28.79 -1.93 6.19
N ALA A 217 29.85 -1.18 5.93
CA ALA A 217 29.78 0.05 5.16
C ALA A 217 29.54 -0.27 3.68
N LEU A 218 28.36 0.08 3.16
CA LEU A 218 28.01 -0.08 1.75
C LEU A 218 27.53 1.29 1.20
N PHE A 219 28.10 1.73 0.09
CA PHE A 219 27.77 3.04 -0.54
C PHE A 219 27.81 4.24 0.41
N GLY A 220 28.76 4.23 1.39
CA GLY A 220 28.94 5.33 2.35
C GLY A 220 27.90 5.38 3.47
N ARG A 221 27.15 4.31 3.69
CA ARG A 221 26.23 4.10 4.82
C ARG A 221 26.49 2.75 5.49
N ASP A 222 26.35 2.71 6.81
CA ASP A 222 26.47 1.48 7.57
C ASP A 222 25.13 0.74 7.60
N TYR A 223 25.15 -0.49 7.11
CA TYR A 223 23.98 -1.40 7.13
C TYR A 223 24.26 -2.58 8.03
N SER A 224 23.28 -2.98 8.86
CA SER A 224 23.37 -4.22 9.60
C SER A 224 23.43 -5.45 8.66
N ILE A 225 24.27 -6.41 8.98
CA ILE A 225 24.39 -7.67 8.24
C ILE A 225 23.04 -8.37 8.15
N ALA A 226 22.23 -8.33 9.23
CA ALA A 226 20.90 -8.89 9.26
C ALA A 226 19.98 -8.27 8.19
N THR A 227 20.07 -6.96 7.96
CA THR A 227 19.30 -6.26 6.91
C THR A 227 19.73 -6.71 5.51
N ILE A 228 21.04 -6.89 5.27
CA ILE A 228 21.56 -7.32 3.97
C ILE A 228 21.11 -8.76 3.66
N ILE A 229 21.22 -9.66 4.62
CA ILE A 229 20.79 -11.05 4.46
C ILE A 229 19.28 -11.12 4.22
N ALA A 230 18.49 -10.38 5.00
CA ALA A 230 17.04 -10.31 4.81
C ALA A 230 16.66 -9.80 3.40
N GLY A 231 17.30 -8.72 2.95
CA GLY A 231 17.09 -8.18 1.61
C GLY A 231 17.43 -9.16 0.49
N LEU A 232 18.56 -9.86 0.62
CA LEU A 232 18.96 -10.87 -0.36
C LEU A 232 17.98 -12.07 -0.38
N ALA A 233 17.60 -12.58 0.78
CA ALA A 233 16.62 -13.66 0.90
C ALA A 233 15.27 -13.28 0.29
N LEU A 234 14.78 -12.08 0.60
CA LEU A 234 13.54 -11.56 0.02
C LEU A 234 13.62 -11.44 -1.50
N THR A 235 14.73 -10.92 -2.02
CA THR A 235 14.94 -10.80 -3.47
C THR A 235 14.86 -12.15 -4.18
N VAL A 236 15.50 -13.16 -3.62
CA VAL A 236 15.46 -14.53 -4.17
C VAL A 236 14.06 -15.12 -4.10
N CYS A 237 13.39 -15.02 -2.94
CA CYS A 237 12.03 -15.54 -2.76
C CYS A 237 11.03 -14.88 -3.71
N VAL A 238 11.05 -13.56 -3.79
CA VAL A 238 10.16 -12.79 -4.68
C VAL A 238 10.47 -13.11 -6.14
N GLY A 239 11.75 -13.14 -6.52
CA GLY A 239 12.17 -13.50 -7.86
C GLY A 239 11.65 -14.85 -8.31
N LEU A 240 11.77 -15.88 -7.47
CA LEU A 240 11.26 -17.23 -7.75
C LEU A 240 9.74 -17.26 -7.94
N VAL A 241 8.99 -16.43 -7.22
CA VAL A 241 7.52 -16.36 -7.33
C VAL A 241 7.13 -15.61 -8.61
N VAL A 242 7.73 -14.45 -8.86
CA VAL A 242 7.37 -13.56 -9.99
C VAL A 242 7.70 -14.20 -11.34
N ILE A 243 8.84 -14.90 -11.48
CA ILE A 243 9.22 -15.62 -12.71
C ILE A 243 8.15 -16.64 -13.12
N GLY A 244 7.43 -17.22 -12.15
CA GLY A 244 6.36 -18.18 -12.44
C GLY A 244 5.02 -17.56 -12.90
N GLY A 245 4.94 -16.24 -13.01
CA GLY A 245 3.76 -15.53 -13.49
C GLY A 245 2.55 -15.56 -12.54
N LEU A 246 1.40 -15.07 -13.04
CA LEU A 246 0.18 -14.88 -12.25
C LEU A 246 -0.31 -16.16 -11.55
N LYS A 247 -0.25 -17.30 -12.23
CA LYS A 247 -0.69 -18.60 -11.66
C LYS A 247 0.15 -19.00 -10.45
N ARG A 248 1.46 -18.78 -10.52
CA ARG A 248 2.38 -19.09 -9.41
C ARG A 248 2.19 -18.12 -8.24
N ILE A 249 2.03 -16.83 -8.52
CA ILE A 249 1.70 -15.82 -7.52
C ILE A 249 0.42 -16.23 -6.77
N ALA A 250 -0.64 -16.60 -7.49
CA ALA A 250 -1.89 -17.04 -6.89
C ALA A 250 -1.73 -18.31 -6.04
N SER A 251 -0.98 -19.31 -6.52
CA SER A 251 -0.73 -20.56 -5.78
C SER A 251 0.03 -20.31 -4.49
N VAL A 252 1.04 -19.46 -4.49
CA VAL A 252 1.79 -19.11 -3.28
C VAL A 252 0.92 -18.30 -2.33
N SER A 253 0.15 -17.35 -2.83
CA SER A 253 -0.77 -16.54 -2.02
C SER A 253 -1.85 -17.39 -1.33
N GLN A 254 -2.34 -18.45 -1.96
CA GLN A 254 -3.33 -19.39 -1.37
C GLN A 254 -2.81 -20.09 -0.10
N VAL A 255 -1.51 -20.25 0.03
CA VAL A 255 -0.91 -20.87 1.21
C VAL A 255 -0.48 -19.82 2.22
N VAL A 256 0.25 -18.79 1.76
CA VAL A 256 0.87 -17.81 2.65
C VAL A 256 -0.16 -16.91 3.32
N VAL A 257 -1.19 -16.45 2.59
CA VAL A 257 -2.17 -15.49 3.11
C VAL A 257 -3.03 -16.07 4.23
N PRO A 258 -3.65 -17.26 4.10
CA PRO A 258 -4.40 -17.84 5.21
C PRO A 258 -3.52 -18.14 6.42
N PHE A 259 -2.29 -18.65 6.21
CA PHE A 259 -1.33 -18.91 7.27
C PHE A 259 -0.98 -17.63 8.04
N MET A 260 -0.66 -16.55 7.32
CA MET A 260 -0.39 -15.22 7.89
C MET A 260 -1.61 -14.71 8.68
N ALA A 261 -2.82 -14.82 8.12
CA ALA A 261 -4.03 -14.37 8.77
C ALA A 261 -4.28 -15.12 10.09
N ILE A 262 -4.16 -16.45 10.09
CA ILE A 262 -4.35 -17.28 11.29
C ILE A 262 -3.34 -16.88 12.38
N ILE A 263 -2.06 -16.78 12.04
CA ILE A 263 -1.01 -16.38 12.99
C ILE A 263 -1.32 -15.01 13.57
N TYR A 264 -1.65 -14.05 12.72
CA TYR A 264 -1.97 -12.70 13.17
C TYR A 264 -3.17 -12.69 14.12
N PHE A 265 -4.24 -13.40 13.79
CA PHE A 265 -5.41 -13.52 14.66
C PHE A 265 -5.09 -14.15 16.01
N VAL A 266 -4.29 -15.21 16.03
CA VAL A 266 -3.90 -15.88 17.27
C VAL A 266 -3.09 -14.94 18.15
N PHE A 267 -2.06 -14.29 17.62
CA PHE A 267 -1.25 -13.35 18.39
C PHE A 267 -2.05 -12.13 18.83
N ALA A 268 -2.87 -11.56 17.96
CA ALA A 268 -3.73 -10.42 18.32
C ALA A 268 -4.72 -10.82 19.43
N PHE A 269 -5.31 -11.99 19.36
CA PHE A 269 -6.22 -12.51 20.38
C PHE A 269 -5.51 -12.68 21.73
N ILE A 270 -4.31 -13.26 21.73
CA ILE A 270 -3.49 -13.39 22.95
C ILE A 270 -3.22 -12.01 23.57
N VAL A 271 -2.79 -11.03 22.77
CA VAL A 271 -2.52 -9.68 23.25
C VAL A 271 -3.77 -9.02 23.81
N ILE A 272 -4.92 -9.14 23.14
CA ILE A 272 -6.20 -8.59 23.59
C ILE A 272 -6.61 -9.20 24.94
N VAL A 273 -6.54 -10.52 25.06
CA VAL A 273 -6.94 -11.21 26.30
C VAL A 273 -6.04 -10.86 27.46
N THR A 274 -4.73 -10.77 27.22
CA THR A 274 -3.74 -10.43 28.29
C THR A 274 -3.80 -8.97 28.70
N HIS A 275 -4.28 -8.07 27.83
CA HIS A 275 -4.33 -6.62 28.08
C HIS A 275 -5.76 -6.05 27.97
N ILE A 276 -6.77 -6.85 28.35
CA ILE A 276 -8.19 -6.47 28.22
C ILE A 276 -8.54 -5.19 29.02
N THR A 277 -7.88 -4.99 30.15
CA THR A 277 -8.02 -3.77 30.97
C THR A 277 -7.56 -2.51 30.24
N CYS A 278 -6.53 -2.63 29.41
CA CYS A 278 -6.02 -1.52 28.61
C CYS A 278 -7.01 -1.11 27.51
N LEU A 279 -7.75 -2.09 26.98
CA LEU A 279 -8.77 -1.87 25.95
C LEU A 279 -9.99 -1.12 26.51
N LEU A 280 -10.38 -1.45 27.74
CA LEU A 280 -11.47 -0.74 28.46
C LEU A 280 -11.09 0.72 28.76
N TYR A 281 -9.85 0.97 29.18
CA TYR A 281 -9.35 2.34 29.40
C TYR A 281 -9.31 3.17 28.11
N THR A 282 -9.01 2.55 26.97
CA THR A 282 -9.01 3.23 25.67
C THR A 282 -10.41 3.63 25.21
N SER A 283 -11.45 2.87 25.58
CA SER A 283 -12.85 3.23 25.31
C SER A 283 -13.34 4.39 26.19
N ASP A 284 -12.94 4.44 27.46
CA ASP A 284 -13.26 5.56 28.37
C ASP A 284 -12.56 6.86 27.92
N ALA A 285 -11.33 6.78 27.43
CA ALA A 285 -10.62 7.93 26.89
C ALA A 285 -11.25 8.47 25.58
N ALA A 286 -11.97 7.64 24.83
CA ALA A 286 -12.73 8.08 23.67
C ALA A 286 -13.99 8.89 24.04
N ASP A 287 -14.59 8.58 25.20
CA ASP A 287 -15.74 9.34 25.74
C ASP A 287 -15.34 10.73 26.23
N ASP A 288 -14.11 10.91 26.74
CA ASP A 288 -13.62 12.22 27.18
C ASP A 288 -13.36 13.18 26.00
N LEU A 289 -13.05 12.68 24.79
CA LEU A 289 -12.90 13.49 23.58
C LEU A 289 -14.22 14.05 23.05
N THR A 290 -15.37 13.53 23.49
CA THR A 290 -16.69 14.06 23.16
C THR A 290 -17.15 15.17 24.10
N ARG A 291 -16.37 15.49 25.14
CA ARG A 291 -16.67 16.53 26.15
C ARG A 291 -15.92 17.86 25.97
N VAL A 292 -15.15 18.03 24.88
CA VAL A 292 -14.46 19.30 24.55
C VAL A 292 -15.14 20.01 23.40
#